data_79a24c016df463f17c5b2ea00d7d94c5
#
_entry.id   79a24c016df463f17c5b2ea00d7d94c5
#
_cell.length_a   1.000
_cell.length_b   1.000
_cell.length_c   1.000
_cell.angle_alpha   90.00
_cell.angle_beta   90.00
_cell.angle_gamma   90.00
#
_symmetry.space_group_name_H-M   'P 1'
#
loop_
_entity.id
_entity.type
_entity.pdbx_description
1 polymer ?
#
loop_
_entity_poly.entity_id
_entity_poly.type
_entity_poly.pdbx_seq_one_letter_code
_entity_poly.pdbx_strand_id
1 'polypeptide(L)'
;MPKLNIMSEKMRAMVLSKLGPVESNPLKLTEIDRHEITNPKEVLVKIEACGVCHSQLHSIEGDWKDIGIPPTLPTVPGHEVVGKIVEVGSNVTKFKVGERVGITPLLSSCLDCQYCNEGKEYLCEKMDVTGESLKGGYTEYITVSEDFATKVPDTMKPEYAAPLFCAGITAYKAVKAAEPEKNKKIA
;
A
#
# COMPACT_ATOMS: atom_id res chain seq x y z
N MET A 1 7.76 14.25 34.65
CA MET A 1 8.85 13.35 34.18
C MET A 1 9.21 13.80 32.78
N PRO A 2 10.47 14.12 32.46
CA PRO A 2 10.83 14.48 31.09
C PRO A 2 10.63 13.24 30.21
N LYS A 3 9.91 13.40 29.08
CA LYS A 3 9.83 12.39 28.03
C LYS A 3 11.27 12.12 27.56
N LEU A 4 11.76 10.90 27.76
CA LEU A 4 12.97 10.46 27.09
C LEU A 4 12.74 10.71 25.59
N ASN A 5 13.65 11.47 25.00
CA ASN A 5 13.67 11.68 23.56
C ASN A 5 14.20 10.37 22.93
N ILE A 6 13.31 9.38 22.77
CA ILE A 6 13.64 8.16 22.05
C ILE A 6 13.76 8.60 20.61
N MET A 7 14.99 8.67 20.09
CA MET A 7 15.21 8.91 18.67
C MET A 7 14.50 7.79 17.91
N SER A 8 13.55 8.15 17.04
CA SER A 8 12.86 7.17 16.19
C SER A 8 13.90 6.41 15.35
N GLU A 9 13.72 5.11 15.22
CA GLU A 9 14.54 4.32 14.30
C GLU A 9 14.37 4.87 12.89
N LYS A 10 15.45 4.88 12.11
CA LYS A 10 15.42 5.31 10.71
C LYS A 10 15.22 4.13 9.80
N MET A 11 14.63 4.39 8.63
CA MET A 11 14.51 3.43 7.53
C MET A 11 14.79 4.10 6.21
N ARG A 12 15.21 3.32 5.22
CA ARG A 12 15.43 3.80 3.87
C ARG A 12 14.12 3.81 3.09
N ALA A 13 13.92 4.86 2.29
CA ALA A 13 12.78 5.00 1.40
C ALA A 13 13.18 5.70 0.10
N MET A 14 12.49 5.37 -1.00
CA MET A 14 12.55 6.14 -2.24
C MET A 14 11.51 7.25 -2.16
N VAL A 15 11.95 8.48 -1.90
CA VAL A 15 11.08 9.64 -1.68
C VAL A 15 10.94 10.45 -2.96
N LEU A 16 9.70 10.74 -3.33
CA LEU A 16 9.32 11.69 -4.38
C LEU A 16 8.99 13.03 -3.72
N SER A 17 9.81 14.04 -3.95
CA SER A 17 9.58 15.41 -3.45
C SER A 17 9.08 16.37 -4.52
N LYS A 18 9.18 15.98 -5.79
CA LYS A 18 8.76 16.77 -6.95
C LYS A 18 8.38 15.84 -8.09
N LEU A 19 7.26 16.13 -8.74
CA LEU A 19 6.82 15.41 -9.96
C LEU A 19 7.78 15.69 -11.12
N GLY A 20 7.92 14.71 -11.99
CA GLY A 20 8.72 14.85 -13.20
C GLY A 20 8.94 13.53 -13.94
N PRO A 21 9.43 13.60 -15.19
CA PRO A 21 9.70 12.41 -15.99
C PRO A 21 10.63 11.44 -15.25
N VAL A 22 10.32 10.15 -15.32
CA VAL A 22 11.07 9.12 -14.61
C VAL A 22 12.54 9.08 -15.01
N GLU A 23 12.85 9.45 -16.26
CA GLU A 23 14.22 9.55 -16.79
C GLU A 23 15.06 10.64 -16.07
N SER A 24 14.39 11.62 -15.45
CA SER A 24 15.06 12.63 -14.62
C SER A 24 15.47 12.14 -13.24
N ASN A 25 15.17 10.87 -12.91
CA ASN A 25 15.38 10.26 -11.59
C ASN A 25 14.77 11.09 -10.45
N PRO A 26 13.45 11.34 -10.47
CA PRO A 26 12.80 12.19 -9.46
C PRO A 26 12.75 11.54 -8.08
N LEU A 27 12.82 10.21 -7.98
CA LEU A 27 12.91 9.47 -6.74
C LEU A 27 14.32 9.57 -6.13
N LYS A 28 14.39 9.85 -4.83
CA LYS A 28 15.66 9.93 -4.10
C LYS A 28 15.67 8.96 -2.92
N LEU A 29 16.71 8.14 -2.84
CA LEU A 29 16.95 7.31 -1.66
C LEU A 29 17.22 8.23 -0.47
N THR A 30 16.38 8.14 0.55
CA THR A 30 16.37 9.03 1.71
C THR A 30 16.15 8.22 2.98
N GLU A 31 16.77 8.61 4.07
CA GLU A 31 16.42 8.10 5.40
C GLU A 31 15.26 8.91 5.97
N ILE A 32 14.21 8.21 6.33
CA ILE A 32 13.03 8.77 7.00
C ILE A 32 12.82 8.08 8.34
N ASP A 33 11.94 8.62 9.19
CA ASP A 33 11.56 7.93 10.42
C ASP A 33 10.83 6.64 10.08
N ARG A 34 11.21 5.53 10.77
CA ARG A 34 10.50 4.27 10.64
C ARG A 34 9.04 4.44 11.07
N HIS A 35 8.13 3.89 10.30
CA HIS A 35 6.72 3.90 10.68
C HIS A 35 6.53 3.16 12.02
N GLU A 36 5.72 3.75 12.87
CA GLU A 36 5.35 3.20 14.17
C GLU A 36 3.85 2.90 14.19
N ILE A 37 3.45 1.91 14.98
CA ILE A 37 2.03 1.62 15.22
C ILE A 37 1.43 2.77 16.03
N THR A 38 0.51 3.50 15.41
CA THR A 38 -0.20 4.63 16.03
C THR A 38 -1.65 4.29 16.38
N ASN A 39 -2.19 3.25 15.73
CA ASN A 39 -3.53 2.72 16.00
C ASN A 39 -3.42 1.28 16.55
N PRO A 40 -4.15 0.93 17.62
CA PRO A 40 -4.07 -0.40 18.24
C PRO A 40 -4.46 -1.56 17.30
N LYS A 41 -5.13 -1.30 16.17
CA LYS A 41 -5.47 -2.29 15.14
C LYS A 41 -4.46 -2.36 13.98
N GLU A 42 -3.39 -1.60 14.02
CA GLU A 42 -2.35 -1.66 12.99
C GLU A 42 -1.36 -2.79 13.23
N VAL A 43 -0.78 -3.27 12.14
CA VAL A 43 0.40 -4.12 12.11
C VAL A 43 1.55 -3.39 11.44
N LEU A 44 2.78 -3.58 11.91
CA LEU A 44 3.98 -3.11 11.23
C LEU A 44 4.54 -4.24 10.37
N VAL A 45 4.68 -3.97 9.09
CA VAL A 45 5.13 -4.93 8.09
C VAL A 45 6.52 -4.57 7.61
N LYS A 46 7.47 -5.50 7.71
CA LYS A 46 8.76 -5.43 7.02
C LYS A 46 8.57 -5.89 5.58
N ILE A 47 8.80 -5.00 4.63
CA ILE A 47 8.53 -5.25 3.21
C ILE A 47 9.58 -6.24 2.67
N GLU A 48 9.12 -7.28 1.98
CA GLU A 48 9.93 -8.27 1.27
C GLU A 48 9.94 -8.00 -0.24
N ALA A 49 8.83 -7.51 -0.79
CA ALA A 49 8.70 -7.12 -2.20
C ALA A 49 7.63 -6.05 -2.38
N CYS A 50 7.84 -5.20 -3.38
CA CYS A 50 6.83 -4.28 -3.88
C CYS A 50 6.85 -4.32 -5.41
N GLY A 51 5.70 -4.56 -6.03
CA GLY A 51 5.56 -4.50 -7.49
C GLY A 51 5.66 -3.06 -8.00
N VAL A 52 6.07 -2.92 -9.25
CA VAL A 52 6.14 -1.64 -9.96
C VAL A 52 4.96 -1.54 -10.91
N CYS A 53 3.84 -1.05 -10.40
CA CYS A 53 2.63 -0.82 -11.19
C CYS A 53 2.80 0.40 -12.09
N HIS A 54 2.24 0.36 -13.30
CA HIS A 54 2.25 1.50 -14.23
C HIS A 54 1.55 2.74 -13.62
N SER A 55 0.56 2.53 -12.74
CA SER A 55 -0.08 3.62 -12.01
C SER A 55 0.90 4.46 -11.20
N GLN A 56 1.98 3.86 -10.68
CA GLN A 56 3.01 4.62 -9.96
C GLN A 56 3.85 5.48 -10.89
N LEU A 57 4.05 5.06 -12.13
CA LEU A 57 4.70 5.89 -13.14
C LEU A 57 3.88 7.17 -13.37
N HIS A 58 2.58 7.02 -13.62
CA HIS A 58 1.66 8.15 -13.77
C HIS A 58 1.65 9.08 -12.55
N SER A 59 1.68 8.52 -11.34
CA SER A 59 1.74 9.30 -10.10
C SER A 59 3.06 10.08 -9.99
N ILE A 60 4.21 9.44 -10.29
CA ILE A 60 5.54 10.06 -10.24
C ILE A 60 5.67 11.17 -11.26
N GLU A 61 5.18 10.98 -12.47
CA GLU A 61 5.24 11.95 -13.56
C GLU A 61 4.20 13.06 -13.41
N GLY A 62 3.13 12.80 -12.66
CA GLY A 62 2.08 13.77 -12.38
C GLY A 62 0.99 13.83 -13.45
N ASP A 63 0.82 12.77 -14.23
CA ASP A 63 -0.17 12.68 -15.29
C ASP A 63 -1.61 12.86 -14.80
N TRP A 64 -1.85 12.50 -13.53
CA TRP A 64 -3.18 12.57 -12.93
C TRP A 64 -3.53 13.90 -12.29
N LYS A 65 -2.58 14.86 -12.22
CA LYS A 65 -2.85 16.17 -11.62
C LYS A 65 -3.98 16.92 -12.35
N ASP A 66 -4.06 16.76 -13.67
CA ASP A 66 -5.03 17.46 -14.50
C ASP A 66 -6.46 16.88 -14.37
N ILE A 67 -6.58 15.67 -13.81
CA ILE A 67 -7.86 15.05 -13.46
C ILE A 67 -8.17 15.12 -11.95
N GLY A 68 -7.41 15.94 -11.21
CA GLY A 68 -7.67 16.22 -9.79
C GLY A 68 -7.14 15.16 -8.81
N ILE A 69 -6.19 14.32 -9.23
CA ILE A 69 -5.60 13.27 -8.39
C ILE A 69 -4.06 13.45 -8.34
N PRO A 70 -3.54 14.57 -7.82
CA PRO A 70 -2.11 14.69 -7.59
C PRO A 70 -1.71 13.93 -6.32
N PRO A 71 -0.53 13.31 -6.28
CA PRO A 71 -0.01 12.73 -5.03
C PRO A 71 0.29 13.83 -4.02
N THR A 72 0.16 13.52 -2.74
CA THR A 72 0.55 14.42 -1.64
C THR A 72 2.07 14.37 -1.47
N LEU A 73 2.77 15.42 -1.89
CA LEU A 73 4.23 15.50 -1.79
C LEU A 73 4.70 16.03 -0.42
N PRO A 74 5.80 15.50 0.15
CA PRO A 74 6.57 14.36 -0.35
C PRO A 74 5.83 13.04 -0.16
N THR A 75 6.03 12.09 -1.08
CA THR A 75 5.44 10.75 -1.01
C THR A 75 6.50 9.66 -1.16
N VAL A 76 6.18 8.48 -0.65
CA VAL A 76 6.89 7.22 -0.95
C VAL A 76 5.98 6.39 -1.83
N PRO A 77 6.26 6.22 -3.13
CA PRO A 77 5.41 5.44 -4.03
C PRO A 77 5.42 3.93 -3.73
N GLY A 78 4.63 3.17 -4.48
CA GLY A 78 4.51 1.73 -4.38
C GLY A 78 3.26 1.28 -3.62
N HIS A 79 2.42 0.46 -4.28
CA HIS A 79 1.14 0.01 -3.72
C HIS A 79 0.85 -1.49 -3.96
N GLU A 80 1.82 -2.24 -4.43
CA GLU A 80 1.75 -3.70 -4.59
C GLU A 80 2.68 -4.35 -3.56
N VAL A 81 2.32 -4.23 -2.28
CA VAL A 81 3.23 -4.53 -1.17
C VAL A 81 3.01 -5.93 -0.64
N VAL A 82 4.10 -6.66 -0.40
CA VAL A 82 4.11 -7.93 0.34
C VAL A 82 5.25 -7.91 1.36
N GLY A 83 4.98 -8.36 2.57
CA GLY A 83 5.99 -8.43 3.61
C GLY A 83 5.56 -9.25 4.81
N LYS A 84 6.43 -9.32 5.80
CA LYS A 84 6.19 -10.02 7.07
C LYS A 84 5.86 -9.06 8.18
N ILE A 85 4.86 -9.40 8.97
CA ILE A 85 4.51 -8.68 10.19
C ILE A 85 5.65 -8.83 11.21
N VAL A 86 6.16 -7.71 11.69
CA VAL A 86 7.23 -7.66 12.71
C VAL A 86 6.73 -7.14 14.05
N GLU A 87 5.59 -6.42 14.05
CA GLU A 87 4.97 -5.89 15.26
C GLU A 87 3.45 -5.82 15.05
N VAL A 88 2.68 -6.01 16.13
CA VAL A 88 1.21 -5.95 16.13
C VAL A 88 0.72 -5.01 17.22
N GLY A 89 -0.29 -4.22 16.91
CA GLY A 89 -0.99 -3.37 17.87
C GLY A 89 -1.78 -4.18 18.88
N SER A 90 -2.11 -3.58 20.02
CA SER A 90 -2.74 -4.26 21.17
C SER A 90 -4.13 -4.86 20.88
N ASN A 91 -4.82 -4.38 19.86
CA ASN A 91 -6.18 -4.83 19.48
C ASN A 91 -6.19 -5.63 18.17
N VAL A 92 -5.04 -6.00 17.63
CA VAL A 92 -4.95 -6.90 16.46
C VAL A 92 -5.36 -8.31 16.86
N THR A 93 -6.29 -8.87 16.09
CA THR A 93 -6.85 -10.21 16.35
C THR A 93 -6.70 -11.16 15.15
N LYS A 94 -6.55 -10.62 13.93
CA LYS A 94 -6.52 -11.41 12.69
C LYS A 94 -5.15 -11.96 12.35
N PHE A 95 -4.07 -11.34 12.88
CA PHE A 95 -2.70 -11.63 12.49
C PHE A 95 -1.75 -11.75 13.67
N LYS A 96 -0.60 -12.40 13.43
CA LYS A 96 0.51 -12.56 14.38
C LYS A 96 1.82 -12.15 13.74
N VAL A 97 2.81 -11.80 14.59
CA VAL A 97 4.19 -11.58 14.16
C VAL A 97 4.72 -12.81 13.42
N GLY A 98 5.41 -12.57 12.31
CA GLY A 98 5.98 -13.59 11.42
C GLY A 98 5.06 -13.99 10.26
N GLU A 99 3.75 -13.70 10.30
CA GLU A 99 2.86 -13.98 9.18
C GLU A 99 3.14 -13.04 8.00
N ARG A 100 3.01 -13.58 6.78
CA ARG A 100 3.16 -12.80 5.55
C ARG A 100 1.82 -12.22 5.14
N VAL A 101 1.82 -10.94 4.81
CA VAL A 101 0.65 -10.19 4.32
C VAL A 101 0.97 -9.39 3.09
N GLY A 102 -0.07 -9.12 2.32
CA GLY A 102 -0.06 -8.18 1.21
C GLY A 102 -0.97 -6.99 1.49
N ILE A 103 -0.63 -5.85 0.91
CA ILE A 103 -1.33 -4.58 1.04
C ILE A 103 -1.66 -4.09 -0.36
N THR A 104 -2.94 -3.74 -0.57
CA THR A 104 -3.47 -3.21 -1.84
C THR A 104 -3.30 -1.69 -1.91
N PRO A 105 -3.65 -1.04 -3.04
CA PRO A 105 -3.75 0.41 -3.11
C PRO A 105 -4.64 1.03 -2.03
N LEU A 106 -5.71 0.36 -1.59
CA LEU A 106 -6.54 0.83 -0.50
C LEU A 106 -5.86 0.55 0.84
N LEU A 107 -5.24 1.57 1.43
CA LEU A 107 -4.50 1.49 2.69
C LEU A 107 -5.42 1.54 3.91
N SER A 108 -6.47 2.37 3.84
CA SER A 108 -7.46 2.50 4.90
C SER A 108 -8.78 3.10 4.38
N SER A 109 -9.84 2.97 5.16
CA SER A 109 -11.09 3.71 5.01
C SER A 109 -11.72 3.99 6.39
N CYS A 110 -12.82 4.73 6.45
CA CYS A 110 -13.43 5.06 7.74
C CYS A 110 -14.20 3.90 8.39
N LEU A 111 -14.53 2.85 7.63
CA LEU A 111 -15.30 1.66 8.06
C LEU A 111 -16.69 1.94 8.65
N ASP A 112 -17.24 3.16 8.46
CA ASP A 112 -18.49 3.61 9.11
C ASP A 112 -19.46 4.31 8.14
N CYS A 113 -19.00 4.86 7.01
CA CYS A 113 -19.88 5.52 6.04
C CYS A 113 -20.73 4.51 5.25
N GLN A 114 -21.72 5.02 4.51
CA GLN A 114 -22.60 4.18 3.69
C GLN A 114 -21.79 3.26 2.77
N TYR A 115 -20.78 3.77 2.07
CA TYR A 115 -19.97 2.96 1.16
C TYR A 115 -19.23 1.83 1.88
N CYS A 116 -18.64 2.12 3.05
CA CYS A 116 -17.96 1.09 3.84
C CYS A 116 -18.94 0.02 4.33
N ASN A 117 -20.13 0.41 4.79
CA ASN A 117 -21.17 -0.52 5.24
C ASN A 117 -21.74 -1.39 4.10
N GLU A 118 -21.61 -0.93 2.84
CA GLU A 118 -21.99 -1.67 1.64
C GLU A 118 -20.83 -2.54 1.07
N GLY A 119 -19.65 -2.58 1.70
CA GLY A 119 -18.46 -3.26 1.17
C GLY A 119 -17.84 -2.57 -0.04
N LYS A 120 -17.99 -1.25 -0.13
CA LYS A 120 -17.47 -0.40 -1.20
C LYS A 120 -16.47 0.61 -0.63
N GLU A 121 -15.53 0.16 0.21
CA GLU A 121 -14.56 0.99 0.91
C GLU A 121 -13.73 1.85 -0.05
N TYR A 122 -13.54 1.42 -1.29
CA TYR A 122 -12.87 2.16 -2.36
C TYR A 122 -13.62 3.41 -2.85
N LEU A 123 -14.85 3.64 -2.39
CA LEU A 123 -15.63 4.86 -2.60
C LEU A 123 -15.71 5.74 -1.34
N CYS A 124 -15.01 5.37 -0.27
CA CYS A 124 -15.01 6.14 0.97
C CYS A 124 -14.26 7.47 0.76
N GLU A 125 -14.89 8.60 1.09
CA GLU A 125 -14.26 9.92 1.00
C GLU A 125 -13.07 10.11 1.95
N LYS A 126 -12.96 9.24 2.97
CA LYS A 126 -11.87 9.25 3.96
C LYS A 126 -10.88 8.10 3.72
N MET A 127 -10.83 7.54 2.50
CA MET A 127 -9.86 6.51 2.19
C MET A 127 -8.45 7.08 2.08
N ASP A 128 -7.47 6.29 2.52
CA ASP A 128 -6.06 6.51 2.20
C ASP A 128 -5.59 5.55 1.12
N VAL A 129 -4.68 6.02 0.28
CA VAL A 129 -4.10 5.25 -0.81
C VAL A 129 -2.63 4.96 -0.52
N THR A 130 -2.27 3.68 -0.59
CA THR A 130 -0.87 3.25 -0.45
C THR A 130 -0.03 3.86 -1.58
N GLY A 131 1.05 4.55 -1.23
CA GLY A 131 1.93 5.18 -2.22
C GLY A 131 1.59 6.62 -2.59
N GLU A 132 0.54 7.20 -2.00
CA GLU A 132 0.15 8.61 -2.23
C GLU A 132 0.47 9.53 -1.05
N SER A 133 1.18 9.00 -0.05
CA SER A 133 1.72 9.69 1.11
C SER A 133 3.09 9.11 1.47
N LEU A 134 3.62 9.38 2.66
CA LEU A 134 4.84 8.70 3.13
C LEU A 134 4.62 7.20 3.40
N LYS A 135 3.39 6.71 3.38
CA LYS A 135 3.04 5.29 3.50
C LYS A 135 2.96 4.63 2.12
N GLY A 136 4.07 4.18 1.60
CA GLY A 136 4.18 3.46 0.33
C GLY A 136 5.13 2.28 0.40
N GLY A 137 5.15 1.49 -0.67
CA GLY A 137 5.88 0.23 -0.71
C GLY A 137 7.37 0.34 -1.04
N TYR A 138 7.84 1.51 -1.52
CA TYR A 138 9.25 1.69 -1.82
C TYR A 138 10.05 2.13 -0.60
N THR A 139 9.83 1.43 0.52
CA THR A 139 10.49 1.61 1.81
C THR A 139 10.72 0.26 2.49
N GLU A 140 11.41 0.25 3.64
CA GLU A 140 11.70 -1.00 4.37
C GLU A 140 10.53 -1.47 5.24
N TYR A 141 9.70 -0.54 5.74
CA TYR A 141 8.57 -0.87 6.63
C TYR A 141 7.34 -0.03 6.29
N ILE A 142 6.17 -0.59 6.54
CA ILE A 142 4.88 0.10 6.42
C ILE A 142 3.93 -0.35 7.53
N THR A 143 3.10 0.57 8.04
CA THR A 143 1.98 0.21 8.91
C THR A 143 0.68 0.12 8.12
N VAL A 144 -0.16 -0.85 8.45
CA VAL A 144 -1.48 -1.02 7.88
C VAL A 144 -2.44 -1.55 8.93
N SER A 145 -3.72 -1.15 8.88
CA SER A 145 -4.75 -1.77 9.71
C SER A 145 -4.92 -3.25 9.35
N GLU A 146 -5.19 -4.10 10.34
CA GLU A 146 -5.51 -5.52 10.12
C GLU A 146 -6.71 -5.73 9.18
N ASP A 147 -7.57 -4.72 9.01
CA ASP A 147 -8.74 -4.78 8.15
C ASP A 147 -8.38 -4.62 6.66
N PHE A 148 -7.21 -4.07 6.35
CA PHE A 148 -6.70 -3.83 4.98
C PHE A 148 -5.47 -4.67 4.64
N ALA A 149 -5.05 -5.57 5.52
CA ALA A 149 -4.02 -6.56 5.26
C ALA A 149 -4.65 -7.88 4.79
N THR A 150 -4.02 -8.54 3.83
CA THR A 150 -4.48 -9.84 3.30
C THR A 150 -3.40 -10.88 3.50
N LYS A 151 -3.76 -12.05 4.04
CA LYS A 151 -2.79 -13.13 4.26
C LYS A 151 -2.23 -13.67 2.95
N VAL A 152 -0.91 -13.80 2.88
CA VAL A 152 -0.19 -14.41 1.76
C VAL A 152 0.36 -15.77 2.20
N PRO A 153 0.11 -16.86 1.45
CA PRO A 153 0.65 -18.17 1.78
C PRO A 153 2.19 -18.17 1.76
N ASP A 154 2.81 -18.84 2.73
CA ASP A 154 4.28 -18.94 2.81
C ASP A 154 4.91 -19.66 1.61
N THR A 155 4.12 -20.51 0.93
CA THR A 155 4.54 -21.21 -0.30
C THR A 155 4.67 -20.29 -1.51
N MET A 156 4.07 -19.09 -1.48
CA MET A 156 4.14 -18.11 -2.56
C MET A 156 5.33 -17.18 -2.29
N LYS A 157 6.23 -17.04 -3.26
CA LYS A 157 7.34 -16.09 -3.16
C LYS A 157 6.83 -14.65 -3.18
N PRO A 158 7.40 -13.75 -2.35
CA PRO A 158 6.92 -12.36 -2.27
C PRO A 158 6.87 -11.64 -3.60
N GLU A 159 7.88 -11.83 -4.45
CA GLU A 159 7.98 -11.19 -5.76
C GLU A 159 6.90 -11.63 -6.77
N TYR A 160 6.33 -12.82 -6.59
CA TYR A 160 5.19 -13.29 -7.39
C TYR A 160 3.84 -12.89 -6.77
N ALA A 161 3.81 -12.70 -5.47
CA ALA A 161 2.60 -12.28 -4.77
C ALA A 161 2.35 -10.78 -4.96
N ALA A 162 3.37 -9.94 -4.94
CA ALA A 162 3.25 -8.49 -4.95
C ALA A 162 2.37 -7.96 -6.12
N PRO A 163 2.56 -8.35 -7.40
CA PRO A 163 1.71 -7.85 -8.49
C PRO A 163 0.23 -8.24 -8.38
N LEU A 164 -0.10 -9.26 -7.57
CA LEU A 164 -1.49 -9.68 -7.37
C LEU A 164 -2.30 -8.63 -6.61
N PHE A 165 -1.64 -7.75 -5.85
CA PHE A 165 -2.30 -6.76 -4.99
C PHE A 165 -2.77 -5.49 -5.72
N CYS A 166 -2.40 -5.31 -7.00
CA CYS A 166 -2.98 -4.29 -7.87
C CYS A 166 -3.36 -4.87 -9.22
N ALA A 167 -2.38 -5.12 -10.10
CA ALA A 167 -2.63 -5.59 -11.46
C ALA A 167 -3.41 -6.91 -11.49
N GLY A 168 -3.05 -7.86 -10.62
CA GLY A 168 -3.69 -9.17 -10.56
C GLY A 168 -5.15 -9.11 -10.13
N ILE A 169 -5.46 -8.42 -9.02
CA ILE A 169 -6.85 -8.29 -8.55
C ILE A 169 -7.70 -7.46 -9.51
N THR A 170 -7.12 -6.46 -10.18
CA THR A 170 -7.78 -5.64 -11.20
C THR A 170 -8.18 -6.49 -12.39
N ALA A 171 -7.24 -7.27 -12.93
CA ALA A 171 -7.51 -8.20 -14.04
C ALA A 171 -8.56 -9.25 -13.66
N TYR A 172 -8.45 -9.85 -12.47
CA TYR A 172 -9.44 -10.80 -11.96
C TYR A 172 -10.83 -10.18 -11.88
N LYS A 173 -10.95 -8.97 -11.32
CA LYS A 173 -12.22 -8.26 -11.20
C LYS A 173 -12.82 -7.93 -12.56
N ALA A 174 -12.01 -7.49 -13.51
CA ALA A 174 -12.45 -7.18 -14.88
C ALA A 174 -13.00 -8.42 -15.57
N VAL A 175 -12.27 -9.54 -15.53
CA VAL A 175 -12.73 -10.82 -16.11
C VAL A 175 -14.02 -11.29 -15.43
N LYS A 176 -14.10 -11.22 -14.10
CA LYS A 176 -15.30 -11.59 -13.37
C LYS A 176 -16.52 -10.72 -13.72
N ALA A 177 -16.32 -9.41 -13.88
CA ALA A 177 -17.39 -8.47 -14.25
C ALA A 177 -17.87 -8.66 -15.70
N ALA A 178 -17.01 -9.15 -16.58
CA ALA A 178 -17.37 -9.47 -17.96
C ALA A 178 -18.23 -10.75 -18.09
N GLU A 179 -18.39 -11.52 -17.01
CA GLU A 179 -19.15 -12.78 -16.97
C GLU A 179 -18.88 -13.68 -18.19
N PRO A 180 -17.63 -14.09 -18.43
CA PRO A 180 -17.29 -14.79 -19.66
C PRO A 180 -17.98 -16.16 -19.70
N GLU A 181 -18.80 -16.38 -20.71
CA GLU A 181 -19.30 -17.71 -21.02
C GLU A 181 -18.17 -18.60 -21.58
N LYS A 182 -18.30 -19.91 -21.36
CA LYS A 182 -17.36 -20.90 -21.93
C LYS A 182 -17.25 -20.71 -23.45
N ASN A 183 -16.01 -20.57 -23.95
CA ASN A 183 -15.67 -20.34 -25.36
C ASN A 183 -15.93 -18.94 -25.94
N LYS A 184 -16.25 -17.93 -25.14
CA LYS A 184 -16.28 -16.53 -25.59
C LYS A 184 -14.88 -15.91 -25.50
N LYS A 185 -14.55 -15.09 -26.49
CA LYS A 185 -13.35 -14.23 -26.47
C LYS A 185 -13.71 -12.91 -25.79
N ILE A 186 -12.86 -12.45 -24.88
CA ILE A 186 -12.94 -11.11 -24.26
C ILE A 186 -11.79 -10.30 -24.87
N ALA A 187 -12.10 -9.10 -25.36
CA ALA A 187 -11.12 -8.12 -25.84
C ALA A 187 -11.14 -6.88 -24.97
#